data_0d53de68f02ea730b4fa64f6247c8cde
#
_entry.id   0d53de68f02ea730b4fa64f6247c8cde
#
_cell.length_a   1.000
_cell.length_b   1.000
_cell.length_c   1.000
_cell.angle_alpha   90.00
_cell.angle_beta   90.00
_cell.angle_gamma   90.00
#
_symmetry.space_group_name_H-M   'P 1'
#
loop_
_entity.id
_entity.type
_entity.pdbx_description
1 polymer ?
#
loop_
_entity_poly.entity_id
_entity_poly.type
_entity_poly.pdbx_seq_one_letter_code
_entity_poly.pdbx_strand_id
1 'polypeptide(L)'
;HDNPTRHISVDELLRQSGMGKSAFFQAFRQLTGTSPARYADRVRLEHARGLLLGTDWSVEQVASCCGYEDPFYFSRCFRKEFGLSPRKYRQANPVE
;
A
#
# COMPACT_ATOMS: atom_id res chain seq x y z
N HIS A 1 -1.91 -14.39 -13.37
CA HIS A 1 -1.18 -13.76 -12.32
C HIS A 1 -1.54 -12.28 -12.12
N ASP A 2 -1.53 -11.84 -10.92
CA ASP A 2 -1.96 -10.50 -10.58
C ASP A 2 -0.94 -9.45 -11.00
N ASN A 3 -1.46 -8.35 -11.48
CA ASN A 3 -0.66 -7.17 -11.73
C ASN A 3 -0.29 -6.53 -10.39
N PRO A 4 0.99 -6.46 -10.03
CA PRO A 4 1.39 -5.95 -8.72
C PRO A 4 1.09 -4.45 -8.53
N THR A 5 0.82 -3.73 -9.61
CA THR A 5 0.46 -2.32 -9.50
C THR A 5 -1.04 -2.10 -9.40
N ARG A 6 -1.83 -3.17 -9.43
CA ARG A 6 -3.27 -3.06 -9.38
C ARG A 6 -3.72 -2.59 -8.01
N HIS A 7 -4.63 -1.64 -8.00
CA HIS A 7 -5.22 -1.15 -6.77
C HIS A 7 -6.21 -2.16 -6.21
N ILE A 8 -6.20 -2.33 -4.92
CA ILE A 8 -7.23 -3.09 -4.23
C ILE A 8 -8.33 -2.09 -3.86
N SER A 9 -9.48 -2.24 -4.50
CA SER A 9 -10.61 -1.37 -4.26
C SER A 9 -11.50 -1.93 -3.16
N VAL A 10 -11.85 -1.09 -2.19
CA VAL A 10 -12.77 -1.49 -1.13
C VAL A 10 -14.13 -1.85 -1.71
N ASP A 11 -14.59 -1.08 -2.70
CA ASP A 11 -15.87 -1.36 -3.34
C ASP A 11 -15.88 -2.71 -4.02
N GLU A 12 -14.77 -3.05 -4.65
CA GLU A 12 -14.63 -4.33 -5.32
C GLU A 12 -14.67 -5.49 -4.33
N LEU A 13 -13.96 -5.36 -3.22
CA LEU A 13 -13.98 -6.36 -2.18
C LEU A 13 -15.36 -6.53 -1.60
N LEU A 14 -16.06 -5.43 -1.38
CA LEU A 14 -17.42 -5.45 -0.84
C LEU A 14 -18.35 -6.20 -1.77
N ARG A 15 -18.28 -5.94 -3.08
CA ARG A 15 -19.13 -6.62 -4.05
C ARG A 15 -18.85 -8.12 -4.07
N GLN A 16 -17.59 -8.51 -4.01
CA GLN A 16 -17.23 -9.92 -4.07
C GLN A 16 -17.64 -10.68 -2.83
N SER A 17 -17.73 -10.00 -1.70
CA SER A 17 -18.10 -10.66 -0.45
C SER A 17 -19.57 -11.04 -0.38
N GLY A 18 -20.43 -10.33 -1.12
CA GLY A 18 -21.87 -10.56 -1.05
C GLY A 18 -22.51 -10.11 0.25
N MET A 19 -21.79 -9.37 1.07
CA MET A 19 -22.27 -8.92 2.37
C MET A 19 -22.75 -7.49 2.30
N GLY A 20 -23.61 -7.11 3.24
CA GLY A 20 -23.94 -5.71 3.45
C GLY A 20 -22.71 -4.94 3.92
N LYS A 21 -22.71 -3.64 3.68
CA LYS A 21 -21.54 -2.82 3.94
C LYS A 21 -21.09 -2.88 5.40
N SER A 22 -22.03 -2.73 6.34
CA SER A 22 -21.68 -2.75 7.76
C SER A 22 -21.14 -4.10 8.19
N ALA A 23 -21.81 -5.17 7.76
CA ALA A 23 -21.37 -6.52 8.11
C ALA A 23 -20.00 -6.83 7.53
N PHE A 24 -19.75 -6.38 6.29
CA PHE A 24 -18.45 -6.59 5.65
C PHE A 24 -17.34 -5.88 6.43
N PHE A 25 -17.52 -4.61 6.76
CA PHE A 25 -16.49 -3.86 7.48
C PHE A 25 -16.21 -4.45 8.84
N GLN A 26 -17.26 -4.90 9.53
CA GLN A 26 -17.10 -5.48 10.85
C GLN A 26 -16.35 -6.80 10.78
N ALA A 27 -16.71 -7.67 9.85
CA ALA A 27 -16.02 -8.94 9.66
C ALA A 27 -14.57 -8.73 9.26
N PHE A 28 -14.33 -7.78 8.36
CA PHE A 28 -12.98 -7.51 7.91
C PHE A 28 -12.09 -7.05 9.06
N ARG A 29 -12.63 -6.15 9.90
CA ARG A 29 -11.87 -5.66 11.05
C ARG A 29 -11.56 -6.78 12.05
N GLN A 30 -12.51 -7.70 12.24
CA GLN A 30 -12.28 -8.82 13.13
C GLN A 30 -11.20 -9.77 12.62
N LEU A 31 -11.16 -9.97 11.30
CA LEU A 31 -10.20 -10.89 10.71
C LEU A 31 -8.81 -10.30 10.55
N THR A 32 -8.71 -9.01 10.23
CA THR A 32 -7.43 -8.39 9.93
C THR A 32 -6.97 -7.39 10.97
N GLY A 33 -7.86 -6.99 11.88
CA GLY A 33 -7.54 -5.98 12.87
C GLY A 33 -7.57 -4.56 12.35
N THR A 34 -7.98 -4.36 11.09
CA THR A 34 -7.97 -3.04 10.47
C THR A 34 -9.10 -2.93 9.46
N SER A 35 -9.38 -1.71 9.00
CA SER A 35 -10.39 -1.48 7.99
C SER A 35 -9.88 -1.91 6.60
N PRO A 36 -10.79 -2.19 5.66
CA PRO A 36 -10.37 -2.53 4.30
C PRO A 36 -9.53 -1.43 3.65
N ALA A 37 -9.89 -0.16 3.88
CA ALA A 37 -9.13 0.94 3.28
C ALA A 37 -7.69 0.97 3.79
N ARG A 38 -7.50 0.80 5.10
CA ARG A 38 -6.16 0.77 5.68
C ARG A 38 -5.38 -0.45 5.22
N TYR A 39 -6.06 -1.57 5.09
CA TYR A 39 -5.42 -2.79 4.61
C TYR A 39 -4.93 -2.61 3.18
N ALA A 40 -5.76 -2.02 2.33
CA ALA A 40 -5.37 -1.76 0.94
C ALA A 40 -4.16 -0.81 0.87
N ASP A 41 -4.16 0.23 1.71
CA ASP A 41 -3.02 1.14 1.76
C ASP A 41 -1.75 0.41 2.18
N ARG A 42 -1.86 -0.47 3.18
CA ARG A 42 -0.70 -1.23 3.63
C ARG A 42 -0.15 -2.13 2.52
N VAL A 43 -1.02 -2.77 1.76
CA VAL A 43 -0.58 -3.61 0.64
C VAL A 43 0.18 -2.78 -0.39
N ARG A 44 -0.34 -1.58 -0.71
CA ARG A 44 0.36 -0.71 -1.66
C ARG A 44 1.70 -0.25 -1.13
N LEU A 45 1.79 0.07 0.16
CA LEU A 45 3.04 0.51 0.76
C LEU A 45 4.06 -0.62 0.86
N GLU A 46 3.60 -1.85 1.11
CA GLU A 46 4.49 -3.00 1.10
C GLU A 46 5.06 -3.24 -0.29
N HIS A 47 4.23 -3.09 -1.32
CA HIS A 47 4.70 -3.21 -2.69
C HIS A 47 5.74 -2.13 -2.99
N ALA A 48 5.48 -0.90 -2.53
CA ALA A 48 6.41 0.21 -2.73
C ALA A 48 7.75 -0.06 -2.06
N ARG A 49 7.71 -0.63 -0.86
CA ARG A 49 8.94 -0.97 -0.15
C ARG A 49 9.77 -1.96 -0.96
N GLY A 50 9.13 -2.97 -1.53
CA GLY A 50 9.81 -3.94 -2.37
C GLY A 50 10.46 -3.30 -3.58
N LEU A 51 9.77 -2.35 -4.22
CA LEU A 51 10.32 -1.65 -5.37
C LEU A 51 11.49 -0.73 -4.98
N LEU A 52 11.40 -0.07 -3.83
CA LEU A 52 12.50 0.77 -3.37
C LEU A 52 13.77 -0.03 -3.14
N LEU A 53 13.63 -1.24 -2.62
CA LEU A 53 14.79 -2.08 -2.31
C LEU A 53 15.25 -2.88 -3.51
N GLY A 54 14.36 -3.22 -4.44
CA GLY A 54 14.68 -4.09 -5.56
C GLY A 54 14.99 -3.39 -6.87
N THR A 55 14.83 -2.08 -6.93
CA THR A 55 15.08 -1.30 -8.15
C THR A 55 15.83 -0.04 -7.83
N ASP A 56 16.30 0.65 -8.88
CA ASP A 56 16.86 1.99 -8.74
C ASP A 56 15.87 3.07 -9.18
N TRP A 57 14.60 2.72 -9.25
CA TRP A 57 13.55 3.67 -9.63
C TRP A 57 13.53 4.84 -8.67
N SER A 58 13.15 6.01 -9.19
CA SER A 58 12.98 7.18 -8.32
C SER A 58 11.81 6.97 -7.38
N VAL A 59 11.77 7.75 -6.31
CA VAL A 59 10.64 7.71 -5.38
C VAL A 59 9.34 8.04 -6.11
N GLU A 60 9.40 9.01 -7.03
CA GLU A 60 8.22 9.39 -7.82
C GLU A 60 7.72 8.23 -8.67
N GLN A 61 8.64 7.50 -9.28
CA GLN A 61 8.26 6.35 -10.11
C GLN A 61 7.64 5.25 -9.26
N VAL A 62 8.20 4.99 -8.08
CA VAL A 62 7.65 4.00 -7.18
C VAL A 62 6.26 4.41 -6.72
N ALA A 63 6.09 5.67 -6.33
CA ALA A 63 4.80 6.17 -5.88
C ALA A 63 3.74 6.00 -6.97
N SER A 64 4.07 6.42 -8.18
CA SER A 64 3.14 6.31 -9.30
C SER A 64 2.77 4.87 -9.60
N CYS A 65 3.75 3.99 -9.58
CA CYS A 65 3.52 2.57 -9.85
C CYS A 65 2.60 1.94 -8.81
N CYS A 66 2.64 2.43 -7.58
CA CYS A 66 1.83 1.88 -6.50
C CYS A 66 0.51 2.61 -6.32
N GLY A 67 0.15 3.51 -7.24
CA GLY A 67 -1.15 4.14 -7.23
C GLY A 67 -1.25 5.45 -6.48
N TYR A 68 -0.12 6.06 -6.15
CA TYR A 68 -0.11 7.37 -5.49
C TYR A 68 0.17 8.45 -6.52
N GLU A 69 -0.77 9.36 -6.69
CA GLU A 69 -0.61 10.46 -7.64
C GLU A 69 0.31 11.55 -7.11
N ASP A 70 0.32 11.72 -5.79
CA ASP A 70 1.12 12.75 -5.14
C ASP A 70 2.27 12.09 -4.39
N PRO A 71 3.52 12.25 -4.86
CA PRO A 71 4.66 11.62 -4.19
C PRO A 71 4.91 12.15 -2.79
N PHE A 72 4.49 13.39 -2.49
CA PHE A 72 4.64 13.90 -1.12
C PHE A 72 3.69 13.22 -0.17
N TYR A 73 2.45 12.99 -0.60
CA TYR A 73 1.50 12.24 0.20
C TYR A 73 1.99 10.80 0.38
N PHE A 74 2.49 10.20 -0.68
CA PHE A 74 3.07 8.86 -0.61
C PHE A 74 4.17 8.80 0.44
N SER A 75 5.07 9.78 0.43
CA SER A 75 6.19 9.80 1.38
C SER A 75 5.72 9.89 2.82
N ARG A 76 4.67 10.67 3.07
CA ARG A 76 4.11 10.76 4.41
C ARG A 76 3.51 9.43 4.86
N CYS A 77 2.77 8.78 3.98
CA CYS A 77 2.16 7.49 4.30
C CYS A 77 3.23 6.43 4.53
N PHE A 78 4.26 6.42 3.71
CA PHE A 78 5.36 5.47 3.82
C PHE A 78 6.09 5.66 5.15
N ARG A 79 6.40 6.91 5.49
CA ARG A 79 7.09 7.19 6.75
C ARG A 79 6.25 6.78 7.95
N LYS A 80 4.94 7.01 7.88
CA LYS A 80 4.05 6.63 8.97
C LYS A 80 4.02 5.11 9.16
N GLU A 81 4.07 4.37 8.06
CA GLU A 81 4.01 2.92 8.12
C GLU A 81 5.35 2.30 8.51
N PHE A 82 6.45 2.80 7.97
CA PHE A 82 7.74 2.15 8.12
C PHE A 82 8.76 2.94 8.96
N GLY A 83 8.41 4.12 9.41
CA GLY A 83 9.27 4.90 10.30
C GLY A 83 10.29 5.78 9.62
N LEU A 84 10.54 5.60 8.34
CA LEU A 84 11.48 6.41 7.58
C LEU A 84 10.84 6.82 6.26
N SER A 85 11.27 7.98 5.73
CA SER A 85 10.85 8.37 4.39
C SER A 85 11.35 7.35 3.38
N PRO A 86 10.73 7.27 2.19
CA PRO A 86 11.19 6.32 1.18
C PRO A 86 12.66 6.46 0.84
N ARG A 87 13.13 7.71 0.72
CA ARG A 87 14.52 7.96 0.38
C ARG A 87 15.44 7.47 1.48
N LYS A 88 15.13 7.80 2.73
CA LYS A 88 15.96 7.38 3.85
C LYS A 88 15.91 5.87 4.06
N TYR A 89 14.76 5.28 3.80
CA TYR A 89 14.61 3.84 3.90
C TYR A 89 15.55 3.13 2.92
N ARG A 90 15.60 3.64 1.67
CA ARG A 90 16.50 3.08 0.67
C ARG A 90 17.96 3.23 1.08
N GLN A 91 18.33 4.38 1.64
CA GLN A 91 19.69 4.63 2.07
C GLN A 91 20.09 3.72 3.23
N ALA A 92 19.16 3.45 4.14
CA ALA A 92 19.42 2.60 5.29
C ALA A 92 19.46 1.11 4.93
N ASN A 93 18.95 0.74 3.76
CA ASN A 93 18.88 -0.64 3.31
C ASN A 93 19.47 -0.76 1.91
N PRO A 94 20.75 -0.52 1.73
CA PRO A 94 21.33 -0.52 0.39
C PRO A 94 21.28 -1.91 -0.25
N VAL A 95 21.07 -1.90 -1.57
CA VAL A 95 21.12 -3.13 -2.36
C VAL A 95 22.58 -3.46 -2.62
N GLU A 96 22.96 -4.70 -2.41
CA GLU A 96 24.33 -5.14 -2.67
C GLU A 96 24.52 -5.61 -4.07
#